data_d4c6baae5fc913313738f1abac5e17ca
#
_entry.id   d4c6baae5fc913313738f1abac5e17ca
#
_cell.length_a   1.000
_cell.length_b   1.000
_cell.length_c   1.000
_cell.angle_alpha   90.00
_cell.angle_beta   90.00
_cell.angle_gamma   90.00
#
_symmetry.space_group_name_H-M   'P 1'
#
loop_
_entity.id
_entity.type
_entity.pdbx_description
1 polymer ?
#
loop_
_entity_poly.entity_id
_entity_poly.type
_entity_poly.pdbx_seq_one_letter_code
_entity_poly.pdbx_strand_id
1 'polypeptide(L)'
;MSEARRPGTELVTPGPTVSFGFNLGKVAGHGEDSDPILRDGPDLGLLAVFDGMGGAGGTVYETEDGPHSGAYLASRIARDVVEQRMLTLLVPDWNLKGEHAAADLQRAVSAALQDRLRELKAPKSGLRSRLLRALPTTMAMLALQRAQRGGSGWLCHAFWAGDSRAYVFEPGGARQLTTDDLREPSDAMANLRRDSVVSNAMSADTEFHVNYRRVELEAPFLLVSATDGCFGYLPSPMHFEHLVLRALVGARSVSGWSQAIQDQVVAVTGDDAAMSVMAVGADLGELKRLYAPRVEELEQQFTTPIDELGRAVQQAEQELQRLRQRQLDDTQALWVRYQSGYERYLHAPPEPEQEEEAGDAVLDGEPGTGEPRTAEPRAAEASAPVPDQVPTRDEARS
;
A
#
# COMPACT_ATOMS: atom_id res chain seq x y z
N MET A 1 -64.07 -2.07 -29.00
CA MET A 1 -62.88 -1.21 -29.21
C MET A 1 -61.90 -1.59 -28.13
N SER A 2 -60.91 -2.37 -28.48
CA SER A 2 -59.86 -2.86 -27.58
C SER A 2 -58.69 -1.87 -27.66
N GLU A 3 -58.43 -1.14 -26.57
CA GLU A 3 -57.25 -0.31 -26.45
C GLU A 3 -56.01 -1.21 -26.31
N ALA A 4 -55.20 -1.22 -27.37
CA ALA A 4 -53.87 -1.83 -27.36
C ALA A 4 -53.01 -1.08 -26.35
N ARG A 5 -52.62 -1.70 -25.23
CA ARG A 5 -51.52 -1.25 -24.35
C ARG A 5 -50.29 -1.07 -25.20
N ARG A 6 -49.80 0.17 -25.29
CA ARG A 6 -48.47 0.48 -25.82
C ARG A 6 -47.42 -0.29 -24.97
N PRO A 7 -46.43 -0.98 -25.55
CA PRO A 7 -45.37 -1.58 -24.80
C PRO A 7 -44.63 -0.43 -24.04
N GLY A 8 -44.56 -0.57 -22.74
CA GLY A 8 -43.76 0.34 -21.92
C GLY A 8 -42.33 0.35 -22.43
N THR A 9 -41.82 1.53 -22.70
CA THR A 9 -40.39 1.75 -22.97
C THR A 9 -39.67 1.29 -21.71
N GLU A 10 -39.07 0.10 -21.73
CA GLU A 10 -38.13 -0.31 -20.67
C GLU A 10 -37.06 0.77 -20.63
N LEU A 11 -36.98 1.47 -19.51
CA LEU A 11 -35.90 2.42 -19.25
C LEU A 11 -34.62 1.62 -19.14
N VAL A 12 -33.84 1.61 -20.21
CA VAL A 12 -32.50 1.00 -20.23
C VAL A 12 -31.67 1.75 -19.18
N THR A 13 -31.24 1.02 -18.14
CA THR A 13 -30.37 1.59 -17.11
C THR A 13 -29.09 2.10 -17.77
N PRO A 14 -28.66 3.34 -17.50
CA PRO A 14 -27.41 3.86 -18.06
C PRO A 14 -26.21 2.94 -17.76
N GLY A 15 -25.22 2.94 -18.65
CA GLY A 15 -23.94 2.28 -18.43
C GLY A 15 -23.07 3.00 -17.40
N PRO A 16 -21.74 2.84 -17.47
CA PRO A 16 -20.81 3.65 -16.71
C PRO A 16 -21.07 5.15 -16.93
N THR A 17 -21.23 5.88 -15.82
CA THR A 17 -21.62 7.30 -15.83
C THR A 17 -20.53 8.20 -15.31
N VAL A 18 -19.71 7.67 -14.40
CA VAL A 18 -18.59 8.36 -13.77
C VAL A 18 -17.44 7.38 -13.66
N SER A 19 -16.25 7.77 -14.07
CA SER A 19 -15.05 6.98 -13.92
C SER A 19 -13.83 7.86 -13.67
N PHE A 20 -12.90 7.40 -12.85
CA PHE A 20 -11.58 8.00 -12.66
C PHE A 20 -10.60 6.98 -12.09
N GLY A 21 -9.31 7.25 -12.26
CA GLY A 21 -8.22 6.51 -11.66
C GLY A 21 -7.08 7.42 -11.28
N PHE A 22 -6.25 7.00 -10.37
CA PHE A 22 -5.03 7.69 -9.98
C PHE A 22 -3.95 6.70 -9.55
N ASN A 23 -2.71 7.17 -9.62
CA ASN A 23 -1.53 6.51 -9.09
C ASN A 23 -0.70 7.54 -8.30
N LEU A 24 -0.41 7.24 -7.06
CA LEU A 24 0.32 8.08 -6.12
C LEU A 24 1.59 7.35 -5.71
N GLY A 25 2.73 7.79 -6.21
CA GLY A 25 4.02 7.29 -5.74
C GLY A 25 4.39 7.90 -4.40
N LYS A 26 4.77 7.08 -3.44
CA LYS A 26 5.35 7.51 -2.15
C LYS A 26 6.53 8.46 -2.34
N VAL A 27 7.34 8.17 -3.32
CA VAL A 27 8.42 9.06 -3.78
C VAL A 27 8.13 9.46 -5.22
N ALA A 28 8.04 10.76 -5.47
CA ALA A 28 7.72 11.28 -6.79
C ALA A 28 8.67 10.71 -7.88
N GLY A 29 8.11 10.09 -8.90
CA GLY A 29 8.84 9.49 -10.02
C GLY A 29 9.46 8.12 -9.75
N HIS A 30 9.29 7.54 -8.56
CA HIS A 30 9.85 6.25 -8.18
C HIS A 30 8.80 5.23 -7.70
N GLY A 31 7.51 5.51 -7.91
CA GLY A 31 6.44 4.59 -7.53
C GLY A 31 6.51 3.26 -8.28
N GLU A 32 6.35 2.16 -7.56
CA GLU A 32 6.38 0.79 -8.10
C GLU A 32 5.01 0.35 -8.63
N ASP A 33 3.92 0.97 -8.15
CA ASP A 33 2.59 0.80 -8.71
C ASP A 33 2.52 1.33 -10.15
N SER A 34 1.79 0.65 -11.02
CA SER A 34 1.51 1.17 -12.36
C SER A 34 0.27 2.05 -12.38
N ASP A 35 0.13 2.86 -13.43
CA ASP A 35 -1.12 3.56 -13.68
C ASP A 35 -2.27 2.55 -13.83
N PRO A 36 -3.44 2.82 -13.23
CA PRO A 36 -4.57 1.90 -13.30
C PRO A 36 -5.11 1.79 -14.73
N ILE A 37 -5.65 0.62 -15.06
CA ILE A 37 -6.49 0.48 -16.26
C ILE A 37 -7.86 1.04 -15.94
N LEU A 38 -8.38 1.86 -16.84
CA LEU A 38 -9.75 2.35 -16.79
C LEU A 38 -10.30 2.49 -18.21
N ARG A 39 -11.29 1.66 -18.53
CA ARG A 39 -12.01 1.71 -19.79
C ARG A 39 -13.51 1.65 -19.52
N ASP A 40 -14.24 2.64 -19.99
CA ASP A 40 -15.67 2.73 -19.86
C ASP A 40 -16.35 2.79 -21.24
N GLY A 41 -17.47 2.14 -21.34
CA GLY A 41 -18.30 2.12 -22.52
C GLY A 41 -19.76 1.87 -22.12
N PRO A 42 -20.71 2.09 -23.02
CA PRO A 42 -22.15 2.05 -22.68
C PRO A 42 -22.59 0.69 -22.13
N ASP A 43 -21.92 -0.37 -22.49
CA ASP A 43 -22.32 -1.74 -22.20
C ASP A 43 -21.19 -2.58 -21.58
N LEU A 44 -20.03 -1.97 -21.36
CA LEU A 44 -18.85 -2.63 -20.78
C LEU A 44 -18.01 -1.67 -19.93
N GLY A 45 -17.23 -2.24 -19.01
CA GLY A 45 -16.25 -1.52 -18.22
C GLY A 45 -15.05 -2.41 -17.89
N LEU A 46 -13.88 -1.80 -17.71
CA LEU A 46 -12.68 -2.48 -17.25
C LEU A 46 -11.92 -1.57 -16.29
N LEU A 47 -11.68 -2.09 -15.10
CA LEU A 47 -10.87 -1.44 -14.05
C LEU A 47 -9.80 -2.42 -13.61
N ALA A 48 -8.56 -1.96 -13.43
CA ALA A 48 -7.52 -2.77 -12.81
C ALA A 48 -6.45 -1.91 -12.16
N VAL A 49 -5.84 -2.46 -11.11
CA VAL A 49 -4.65 -1.93 -10.46
C VAL A 49 -3.58 -3.01 -10.38
N PHE A 50 -2.32 -2.60 -10.35
CA PHE A 50 -1.15 -3.47 -10.29
C PHE A 50 -0.14 -2.86 -9.31
N ASP A 51 0.09 -3.55 -8.21
CA ASP A 51 1.04 -3.16 -7.20
C ASP A 51 2.38 -3.84 -7.47
N GLY A 52 3.44 -3.07 -7.55
CA GLY A 52 4.80 -3.56 -7.69
C GLY A 52 5.39 -3.89 -6.33
N MET A 53 5.57 -5.17 -6.02
CA MET A 53 6.02 -5.66 -4.71
C MET A 53 7.50 -5.32 -4.44
N GLY A 54 7.79 -4.09 -4.00
CA GLY A 54 9.14 -3.54 -3.81
C GLY A 54 10.04 -4.32 -2.87
N GLY A 55 9.49 -4.79 -1.76
CA GLY A 55 10.23 -5.60 -0.79
C GLY A 55 10.78 -6.92 -1.37
N ALA A 56 9.98 -7.60 -2.19
CA ALA A 56 10.37 -8.84 -2.87
C ALA A 56 11.09 -8.59 -4.21
N GLY A 57 10.75 -7.51 -4.90
CA GLY A 57 11.23 -7.14 -6.24
C GLY A 57 12.28 -6.04 -6.26
N GLY A 58 12.96 -5.76 -5.14
CA GLY A 58 13.93 -4.67 -5.01
C GLY A 58 15.22 -4.82 -5.83
N THR A 59 15.36 -5.91 -6.61
CA THR A 59 16.48 -6.04 -7.56
C THR A 59 16.38 -4.95 -8.64
N VAL A 60 17.41 -4.12 -8.78
CA VAL A 60 17.47 -3.05 -9.78
C VAL A 60 18.08 -3.58 -11.08
N TYR A 61 17.44 -3.27 -12.19
CA TYR A 61 17.85 -3.61 -13.54
C TYR A 61 18.15 -2.35 -14.34
N GLU A 62 19.20 -2.37 -15.14
CA GLU A 62 19.49 -1.32 -16.11
C GLU A 62 18.58 -1.49 -17.33
N THR A 63 17.84 -0.43 -17.66
CA THR A 63 16.97 -0.36 -18.84
C THR A 63 17.37 0.81 -19.73
N GLU A 64 16.74 0.95 -20.89
CA GLU A 64 16.98 2.08 -21.81
C GLU A 64 16.60 3.43 -21.17
N ASP A 65 15.58 3.42 -20.29
CA ASP A 65 15.08 4.60 -19.59
C ASP A 65 15.77 4.85 -18.23
N GLY A 66 16.79 4.05 -17.91
CA GLY A 66 17.53 4.13 -16.65
C GLY A 66 17.31 2.92 -15.71
N PRO A 67 17.82 2.99 -14.49
CA PRO A 67 17.69 1.90 -13.52
C PRO A 67 16.28 1.86 -12.93
N HIS A 68 15.66 0.66 -12.94
CA HIS A 68 14.35 0.41 -12.35
C HIS A 68 14.35 -0.87 -11.50
N SER A 69 13.56 -0.89 -10.44
CA SER A 69 13.33 -2.10 -9.65
C SER A 69 12.57 -3.16 -10.45
N GLY A 70 12.74 -4.43 -10.07
CA GLY A 70 11.97 -5.51 -10.67
C GLY A 70 10.46 -5.35 -10.46
N ALA A 71 10.05 -4.80 -9.32
CA ALA A 71 8.66 -4.49 -8.98
C ALA A 71 8.08 -3.42 -9.92
N TYR A 72 8.81 -2.33 -10.14
CA TYR A 72 8.43 -1.27 -11.08
C TYR A 72 8.19 -1.82 -12.50
N LEU A 73 9.10 -2.67 -12.99
CA LEU A 73 8.97 -3.25 -14.32
C LEU A 73 7.79 -4.23 -14.40
N ALA A 74 7.60 -5.04 -13.36
CA ALA A 74 6.57 -6.07 -13.34
C ALA A 74 5.16 -5.49 -13.41
N SER A 75 4.84 -4.48 -12.60
CA SER A 75 3.52 -3.87 -12.57
C SER A 75 3.11 -3.28 -13.93
N ARG A 76 4.05 -2.65 -14.62
CA ARG A 76 3.81 -2.04 -15.96
C ARG A 76 3.67 -3.07 -17.06
N ILE A 77 4.53 -4.10 -17.07
CA ILE A 77 4.43 -5.21 -18.03
C ILE A 77 3.10 -5.95 -17.85
N ALA A 78 2.76 -6.29 -16.61
CA ALA A 78 1.50 -6.98 -16.32
C ALA A 78 0.30 -6.14 -16.74
N ARG A 79 0.30 -4.84 -16.42
CA ARG A 79 -0.74 -3.89 -16.83
C ARG A 79 -0.95 -3.88 -18.34
N ASP A 80 0.11 -3.72 -19.10
CA ASP A 80 0.01 -3.60 -20.57
C ASP A 80 -0.48 -4.89 -21.23
N VAL A 81 0.01 -6.04 -20.76
CA VAL A 81 -0.40 -7.37 -21.23
C VAL A 81 -1.87 -7.63 -20.89
N VAL A 82 -2.28 -7.34 -19.66
CA VAL A 82 -3.67 -7.54 -19.20
C VAL A 82 -4.62 -6.64 -19.98
N GLU A 83 -4.30 -5.36 -20.15
CA GLU A 83 -5.12 -4.44 -20.92
C GLU A 83 -5.32 -4.93 -22.36
N GLN A 84 -4.24 -5.26 -23.06
CA GLN A 84 -4.29 -5.75 -24.42
C GLN A 84 -5.13 -7.02 -24.57
N ARG A 85 -4.95 -7.98 -23.65
CA ARG A 85 -5.71 -9.24 -23.66
C ARG A 85 -7.19 -9.03 -23.37
N MET A 86 -7.51 -8.24 -22.36
CA MET A 86 -8.89 -7.99 -21.97
C MET A 86 -9.66 -7.24 -23.06
N LEU A 87 -9.06 -6.26 -23.73
CA LEU A 87 -9.68 -5.59 -24.87
C LEU A 87 -10.00 -6.55 -26.02
N THR A 88 -9.19 -7.59 -26.23
CA THR A 88 -9.46 -8.64 -27.21
C THR A 88 -10.59 -9.58 -26.78
N LEU A 89 -10.65 -9.92 -25.49
CA LEU A 89 -11.62 -10.87 -24.93
C LEU A 89 -13.02 -10.27 -24.71
N LEU A 90 -13.09 -8.98 -24.37
CA LEU A 90 -14.35 -8.28 -24.04
C LEU A 90 -15.16 -7.85 -25.28
N VAL A 91 -14.52 -7.64 -26.42
CA VAL A 91 -15.15 -6.99 -27.59
C VAL A 91 -16.06 -7.89 -28.43
N PRO A 92 -15.80 -9.20 -28.65
CA PRO A 92 -16.53 -9.90 -29.71
C PRO A 92 -17.94 -10.38 -29.35
N ASP A 93 -18.19 -10.95 -28.17
CA ASP A 93 -19.39 -11.81 -28.03
C ASP A 93 -20.24 -11.62 -26.75
N TRP A 94 -20.02 -10.59 -25.94
CA TRP A 94 -20.79 -10.36 -24.68
C TRP A 94 -20.81 -11.58 -23.73
N ASN A 95 -19.95 -12.56 -23.94
CA ASN A 95 -19.90 -13.82 -23.19
C ASN A 95 -18.47 -14.12 -22.76
N LEU A 96 -17.94 -13.28 -21.86
CA LEU A 96 -16.63 -13.53 -21.25
C LEU A 96 -16.65 -14.85 -20.48
N LYS A 97 -15.91 -15.83 -20.96
CA LYS A 97 -15.67 -17.08 -20.24
C LYS A 97 -14.56 -16.85 -19.20
N GLY A 98 -14.95 -16.45 -17.99
CA GLY A 98 -14.03 -15.92 -17.00
C GLY A 98 -12.89 -16.87 -16.62
N GLU A 99 -13.16 -18.17 -16.42
CA GLU A 99 -12.09 -19.15 -16.12
C GLU A 99 -11.08 -19.28 -17.29
N HIS A 100 -11.56 -19.24 -18.54
CA HIS A 100 -10.68 -19.26 -19.70
C HIS A 100 -9.86 -17.98 -19.81
N ALA A 101 -10.50 -16.84 -19.51
CA ALA A 101 -9.83 -15.54 -19.47
C ALA A 101 -8.74 -15.51 -18.38
N ALA A 102 -9.04 -16.03 -17.19
CA ALA A 102 -8.05 -16.14 -16.10
C ALA A 102 -6.84 -16.97 -16.52
N ALA A 103 -7.06 -18.15 -17.10
CA ALA A 103 -6.00 -19.01 -17.60
C ALA A 103 -5.21 -18.38 -18.77
N ASP A 104 -5.88 -17.62 -19.63
CA ASP A 104 -5.22 -16.90 -20.74
C ASP A 104 -4.35 -15.75 -20.22
N LEU A 105 -4.86 -14.95 -19.29
CA LEU A 105 -4.13 -13.87 -18.60
C LEU A 105 -2.90 -14.42 -17.87
N GLN A 106 -3.04 -15.51 -17.10
CA GLN A 106 -1.93 -16.15 -16.42
C GLN A 106 -0.81 -16.53 -17.38
N ARG A 107 -1.15 -17.19 -18.50
CA ARG A 107 -0.14 -17.58 -19.51
C ARG A 107 0.53 -16.38 -20.17
N ALA A 108 -0.28 -15.37 -20.53
CA ALA A 108 0.22 -14.19 -21.23
C ALA A 108 1.15 -13.36 -20.35
N VAL A 109 0.77 -13.11 -19.11
CA VAL A 109 1.59 -12.37 -18.14
C VAL A 109 2.86 -13.15 -17.79
N SER A 110 2.74 -14.46 -17.51
CA SER A 110 3.91 -15.29 -17.21
C SER A 110 4.92 -15.27 -18.37
N ALA A 111 4.46 -15.41 -19.60
CA ALA A 111 5.33 -15.36 -20.78
C ALA A 111 6.03 -14.00 -20.91
N ALA A 112 5.29 -12.90 -20.78
CA ALA A 112 5.84 -11.54 -20.91
C ALA A 112 6.87 -11.21 -19.82
N LEU A 113 6.60 -11.57 -18.57
CA LEU A 113 7.54 -11.39 -17.46
C LEU A 113 8.81 -12.22 -17.66
N GLN A 114 8.68 -13.48 -18.10
CA GLN A 114 9.83 -14.35 -18.39
C GLN A 114 10.65 -13.86 -19.59
N ASP A 115 9.99 -13.38 -20.65
CA ASP A 115 10.65 -12.78 -21.81
C ASP A 115 11.45 -11.56 -21.39
N ARG A 116 10.83 -10.67 -20.60
CA ARG A 116 11.51 -9.47 -20.09
C ARG A 116 12.69 -9.82 -19.19
N LEU A 117 12.54 -10.78 -18.30
CA LEU A 117 13.64 -11.22 -17.43
C LEU A 117 14.84 -11.76 -18.25
N ARG A 118 14.58 -12.44 -19.39
CA ARG A 118 15.65 -12.91 -20.29
C ARG A 118 16.37 -11.77 -21.01
N GLU A 119 15.68 -10.69 -21.33
CA GLU A 119 16.28 -9.50 -21.94
C GLU A 119 17.11 -8.68 -20.94
N LEU A 120 16.68 -8.65 -19.67
CA LEU A 120 17.35 -7.92 -18.62
C LEU A 120 18.69 -8.59 -18.26
N LYS A 121 19.75 -7.80 -18.20
CA LYS A 121 21.05 -8.30 -17.74
C LYS A 121 20.97 -8.59 -16.24
N ALA A 122 21.32 -9.81 -15.87
CA ALA A 122 21.38 -10.18 -14.45
C ALA A 122 22.28 -9.18 -13.68
N PRO A 123 21.81 -8.65 -12.54
CA PRO A 123 22.63 -7.77 -11.72
C PRO A 123 23.87 -8.53 -11.24
N LYS A 124 25.01 -7.84 -11.16
CA LYS A 124 26.31 -8.39 -10.75
C LYS A 124 26.40 -8.81 -9.26
N SER A 125 25.30 -8.66 -8.51
CA SER A 125 25.23 -8.95 -7.09
C SER A 125 25.01 -10.46 -6.85
N GLY A 126 25.95 -11.10 -6.13
CA GLY A 126 25.98 -12.54 -5.85
C GLY A 126 25.11 -13.01 -4.68
N LEU A 127 24.36 -12.15 -4.01
CA LEU A 127 23.50 -12.53 -2.88
C LEU A 127 22.07 -12.78 -3.38
N ARG A 128 21.73 -14.03 -3.64
CA ARG A 128 20.34 -14.48 -3.87
C ARG A 128 19.68 -14.77 -2.53
N SER A 129 18.90 -13.82 -2.01
CA SER A 129 17.98 -14.11 -0.91
C SER A 129 16.83 -14.98 -1.44
N ARG A 130 16.40 -16.01 -0.67
CA ARG A 130 15.21 -16.80 -0.98
C ARG A 130 13.90 -16.00 -0.89
N LEU A 131 13.96 -14.77 -0.41
CA LEU A 131 12.83 -13.84 -0.28
C LEU A 131 12.65 -12.96 -1.53
N LEU A 132 13.68 -12.85 -2.38
CA LEU A 132 13.61 -12.05 -3.60
C LEU A 132 12.93 -12.86 -4.71
N ARG A 133 11.99 -12.21 -5.39
CA ARG A 133 11.32 -12.69 -6.59
C ARG A 133 11.76 -11.86 -7.81
N ALA A 134 11.76 -12.48 -8.97
CA ALA A 134 12.06 -11.77 -10.21
C ALA A 134 10.77 -11.17 -10.79
N LEU A 135 10.74 -9.85 -10.91
CA LEU A 135 9.63 -9.09 -11.48
C LEU A 135 8.27 -9.41 -10.81
N PRO A 136 8.13 -9.20 -9.48
CA PRO A 136 6.89 -9.50 -8.78
C PRO A 136 5.90 -8.34 -8.81
N THR A 137 4.61 -8.65 -9.00
CA THR A 137 3.50 -7.70 -8.92
C THR A 137 2.21 -8.41 -8.51
N THR A 138 1.27 -7.65 -7.94
CA THR A 138 -0.10 -8.11 -7.71
C THR A 138 -1.05 -7.58 -8.79
N MET A 139 -2.30 -7.99 -8.76
CA MET A 139 -3.36 -7.48 -9.63
C MET A 139 -4.72 -7.61 -8.96
N ALA A 140 -5.55 -6.57 -9.03
CA ALA A 140 -6.99 -6.67 -8.83
C ALA A 140 -7.73 -6.00 -9.99
N MET A 141 -8.55 -6.78 -10.69
CA MET A 141 -9.23 -6.35 -11.92
C MET A 141 -10.71 -6.70 -11.89
N LEU A 142 -11.54 -5.77 -12.37
CA LEU A 142 -12.97 -5.95 -12.62
C LEU A 142 -13.27 -5.71 -14.10
N ALA A 143 -13.88 -6.69 -14.73
CA ALA A 143 -14.44 -6.57 -16.09
C ALA A 143 -15.96 -6.62 -15.99
N LEU A 144 -16.62 -5.58 -16.47
CA LEU A 144 -18.05 -5.38 -16.41
C LEU A 144 -18.66 -5.49 -17.80
N GLN A 145 -19.74 -6.26 -17.93
CA GLN A 145 -20.53 -6.34 -19.14
C GLN A 145 -22.01 -6.42 -18.84
N ARG A 146 -22.86 -5.93 -19.74
CA ARG A 146 -24.31 -6.16 -19.58
C ARG A 146 -24.63 -7.64 -19.66
N ALA A 147 -25.55 -8.09 -18.76
CA ALA A 147 -25.99 -9.48 -18.77
C ALA A 147 -26.74 -9.87 -20.06
N GLN A 148 -27.49 -8.90 -20.61
CA GLN A 148 -28.20 -9.04 -21.90
C GLN A 148 -28.14 -7.69 -22.63
N ARG A 149 -28.05 -7.71 -23.95
CA ARG A 149 -28.07 -6.50 -24.77
C ARG A 149 -29.33 -5.68 -24.50
N GLY A 150 -29.17 -4.45 -23.98
CA GLY A 150 -30.29 -3.59 -23.60
C GLY A 150 -31.01 -3.94 -22.28
N GLY A 151 -30.53 -4.94 -21.54
CA GLY A 151 -31.06 -5.30 -20.22
C GLY A 151 -30.56 -4.38 -19.10
N SER A 152 -31.16 -4.49 -17.90
CA SER A 152 -30.78 -3.71 -16.70
C SER A 152 -29.68 -4.36 -15.86
N GLY A 153 -29.51 -5.66 -15.94
CA GLY A 153 -28.52 -6.43 -15.17
C GLY A 153 -27.11 -6.36 -15.74
N TRP A 154 -26.14 -6.50 -14.85
CA TRP A 154 -24.73 -6.49 -15.18
C TRP A 154 -24.04 -7.75 -14.69
N LEU A 155 -23.07 -8.25 -15.47
CA LEU A 155 -22.15 -9.30 -15.07
C LEU A 155 -20.81 -8.65 -14.74
N CYS A 156 -20.36 -8.81 -13.51
CA CYS A 156 -19.05 -8.37 -13.06
C CYS A 156 -18.16 -9.60 -12.89
N HIS A 157 -17.01 -9.59 -13.55
CA HIS A 157 -15.98 -10.61 -13.52
C HIS A 157 -14.78 -10.04 -12.77
N ALA A 158 -14.50 -10.56 -11.57
CA ALA A 158 -13.32 -10.20 -10.78
C ALA A 158 -12.19 -11.18 -11.05
N PHE A 159 -11.00 -10.65 -11.32
CA PHE A 159 -9.75 -11.40 -11.51
C PHE A 159 -8.70 -10.83 -10.57
N TRP A 160 -7.93 -11.69 -9.90
CA TRP A 160 -6.87 -11.20 -9.01
C TRP A 160 -5.74 -12.21 -8.84
N ALA A 161 -4.59 -11.70 -8.45
CA ALA A 161 -3.44 -12.43 -7.93
C ALA A 161 -2.73 -11.51 -6.93
N GLY A 162 -2.64 -11.92 -5.66
CA GLY A 162 -2.05 -11.12 -4.59
C GLY A 162 -3.09 -10.58 -3.61
N ASP A 163 -2.79 -9.44 -3.02
CA ASP A 163 -3.54 -8.78 -1.95
C ASP A 163 -4.12 -7.41 -2.31
N SER A 164 -3.88 -6.93 -3.53
CA SER A 164 -4.70 -5.85 -4.10
C SER A 164 -6.16 -6.27 -4.14
N ARG A 165 -7.07 -5.34 -3.86
CA ARG A 165 -8.49 -5.65 -3.66
C ARG A 165 -9.41 -4.99 -4.67
N ALA A 166 -10.48 -5.70 -5.00
CA ALA A 166 -11.58 -5.18 -5.80
C ALA A 166 -12.90 -5.28 -5.03
N TYR A 167 -13.75 -4.24 -5.20
CA TYR A 167 -14.98 -4.07 -4.43
C TYR A 167 -16.14 -3.68 -5.33
N VAL A 168 -17.35 -4.03 -4.89
CA VAL A 168 -18.58 -3.37 -5.30
C VAL A 168 -19.18 -2.64 -4.09
N PHE A 169 -19.59 -1.40 -4.29
CA PHE A 169 -20.30 -0.60 -3.31
C PHE A 169 -21.74 -0.46 -3.81
N GLU A 170 -22.65 -0.96 -3.02
CA GLU A 170 -24.09 -0.81 -3.20
C GLU A 170 -24.65 0.09 -2.09
N PRO A 171 -25.89 0.58 -2.19
CA PRO A 171 -26.45 1.41 -1.13
C PRO A 171 -26.44 0.79 0.27
N GLY A 172 -26.46 -0.55 0.33
CA GLY A 172 -26.40 -1.32 1.58
C GLY A 172 -24.99 -1.59 2.11
N GLY A 173 -23.94 -1.15 1.43
CA GLY A 173 -22.55 -1.28 1.87
C GLY A 173 -21.59 -1.83 0.83
N ALA A 174 -20.29 -1.79 1.16
CA ALA A 174 -19.23 -2.34 0.34
C ALA A 174 -19.13 -3.87 0.49
N ARG A 175 -18.82 -4.54 -0.61
CA ARG A 175 -18.49 -5.97 -0.63
C ARG A 175 -17.17 -6.19 -1.37
N GLN A 176 -16.23 -6.82 -0.72
CA GLN A 176 -14.97 -7.24 -1.35
C GLN A 176 -15.23 -8.42 -2.29
N LEU A 177 -14.79 -8.31 -3.53
CA LEU A 177 -14.96 -9.34 -4.56
C LEU A 177 -13.75 -10.25 -4.72
N THR A 178 -12.58 -9.81 -4.27
CA THR A 178 -11.33 -10.58 -4.23
C THR A 178 -11.12 -11.24 -2.86
N THR A 179 -10.17 -12.14 -2.77
CA THR A 179 -9.70 -12.72 -1.50
C THR A 179 -8.19 -12.58 -1.50
N ASP A 180 -7.62 -12.05 -0.42
CA ASP A 180 -6.18 -11.83 -0.34
C ASP A 180 -5.43 -13.17 -0.39
N ASP A 181 -4.47 -13.28 -1.29
CA ASP A 181 -3.61 -14.47 -1.44
C ASP A 181 -2.44 -14.40 -0.45
N LEU A 182 -2.70 -14.64 0.83
CA LEU A 182 -1.73 -14.60 1.91
C LEU A 182 -1.35 -16.03 2.36
N ARG A 183 -0.17 -16.19 2.94
CA ARG A 183 0.26 -17.49 3.51
C ARG A 183 -0.63 -17.94 4.67
N GLU A 184 -1.08 -17.00 5.47
CA GLU A 184 -1.98 -17.21 6.59
C GLU A 184 -3.27 -16.41 6.32
N PRO A 185 -4.16 -16.90 5.45
CA PRO A 185 -5.37 -16.18 5.10
C PRO A 185 -6.28 -16.05 6.32
N SER A 186 -6.87 -14.88 6.48
CA SER A 186 -7.80 -14.55 7.54
C SER A 186 -8.93 -13.68 6.98
N ASP A 187 -9.76 -13.11 7.83
CA ASP A 187 -10.75 -12.13 7.38
C ASP A 187 -10.08 -10.79 7.01
N ALA A 188 -10.83 -9.94 6.30
CA ALA A 188 -10.32 -8.67 5.77
C ALA A 188 -9.77 -7.74 6.86
N MET A 189 -10.30 -7.79 8.09
CA MET A 189 -9.84 -6.99 9.22
C MET A 189 -8.53 -7.52 9.80
N ALA A 190 -8.42 -8.84 9.95
CA ALA A 190 -7.21 -9.46 10.47
C ALA A 190 -6.05 -9.31 9.47
N ASN A 191 -6.33 -9.37 8.16
CA ASN A 191 -5.33 -9.16 7.11
C ASN A 191 -4.75 -7.73 7.12
N LEU A 192 -5.53 -6.71 7.50
CA LEU A 192 -5.02 -5.34 7.67
C LEU A 192 -4.09 -5.17 8.89
N ARG A 193 -4.21 -6.04 9.89
CA ARG A 193 -3.44 -5.94 11.13
C ARG A 193 -2.18 -6.79 11.16
N ARG A 194 -2.03 -7.69 10.19
CA ARG A 194 -0.92 -8.63 10.10
C ARG A 194 -0.13 -8.38 8.84
N ASP A 195 1.16 -8.23 9.01
CA ASP A 195 2.10 -8.19 7.90
C ASP A 195 2.33 -9.63 7.39
N SER A 196 1.37 -10.15 6.63
CA SER A 196 1.39 -11.50 6.08
C SER A 196 2.02 -11.51 4.69
N VAL A 197 2.91 -12.47 4.45
CA VAL A 197 3.57 -12.62 3.15
C VAL A 197 2.57 -13.04 2.07
N VAL A 198 2.54 -12.32 0.96
CA VAL A 198 1.78 -12.68 -0.24
C VAL A 198 2.24 -14.02 -0.78
N SER A 199 1.31 -14.97 -0.89
CA SER A 199 1.59 -16.35 -1.30
C SER A 199 1.49 -16.56 -2.81
N ASN A 200 0.64 -15.80 -3.50
CA ASN A 200 0.38 -15.91 -4.92
C ASN A 200 0.49 -14.52 -5.57
N ALA A 201 1.67 -14.18 -6.06
CA ALA A 201 1.91 -12.96 -6.82
C ALA A 201 2.43 -13.32 -8.21
N MET A 202 2.06 -12.54 -9.20
CA MET A 202 2.59 -12.66 -10.57
C MET A 202 4.09 -12.40 -10.54
N SER A 203 4.89 -13.31 -11.07
CA SER A 203 6.35 -13.13 -11.15
C SER A 203 6.95 -13.94 -12.30
N ALA A 204 8.19 -13.61 -12.68
CA ALA A 204 8.88 -14.28 -13.77
C ALA A 204 9.48 -15.64 -13.36
N ASP A 205 9.77 -15.86 -12.09
CA ASP A 205 10.53 -17.00 -11.56
C ASP A 205 9.72 -17.91 -10.63
N THR A 206 8.47 -17.57 -10.36
CA THR A 206 7.56 -18.35 -9.51
C THR A 206 6.25 -18.61 -10.24
N GLU A 207 5.74 -19.81 -10.16
CA GLU A 207 4.43 -20.15 -10.69
C GLU A 207 3.35 -19.41 -9.88
N PHE A 208 2.37 -18.83 -10.56
CA PHE A 208 1.23 -18.14 -9.99
C PHE A 208 -0.06 -18.55 -10.71
N HIS A 209 -1.18 -18.23 -10.12
CA HIS A 209 -2.50 -18.38 -10.75
C HIS A 209 -3.31 -17.08 -10.68
N VAL A 210 -4.15 -16.87 -11.68
CA VAL A 210 -5.13 -15.79 -11.68
C VAL A 210 -6.45 -16.35 -11.16
N ASN A 211 -6.87 -15.87 -9.99
CA ASN A 211 -8.16 -16.20 -9.40
C ASN A 211 -9.30 -15.55 -10.18
N TYR A 212 -10.49 -16.14 -10.10
CA TYR A 212 -11.65 -15.66 -10.80
C TYR A 212 -12.93 -15.79 -9.96
N ARG A 213 -13.81 -14.77 -10.04
CA ARG A 213 -15.16 -14.78 -9.48
C ARG A 213 -16.11 -14.02 -10.39
N ARG A 214 -17.33 -14.52 -10.55
CA ARG A 214 -18.42 -13.83 -11.25
C ARG A 214 -19.52 -13.45 -10.27
N VAL A 215 -20.01 -12.22 -10.37
CA VAL A 215 -21.18 -11.74 -9.63
C VAL A 215 -22.14 -11.05 -10.60
N GLU A 216 -23.44 -11.14 -10.28
CA GLU A 216 -24.49 -10.41 -10.99
C GLU A 216 -24.84 -9.18 -10.17
N LEU A 217 -24.93 -8.02 -10.82
CA LEU A 217 -25.15 -6.74 -10.18
C LEU A 217 -26.33 -6.02 -10.84
N GLU A 218 -27.06 -5.27 -10.02
CA GLU A 218 -28.11 -4.38 -10.49
C GLU A 218 -27.74 -2.94 -10.17
N ALA A 219 -27.77 -2.09 -11.19
CA ALA A 219 -27.43 -0.67 -11.01
C ALA A 219 -28.53 0.04 -10.16
N PRO A 220 -28.16 1.07 -9.38
CA PRO A 220 -26.84 1.72 -9.36
C PRO A 220 -25.85 1.09 -8.37
N PHE A 221 -24.57 1.08 -8.74
CA PHE A 221 -23.46 0.63 -7.90
C PHE A 221 -22.13 1.34 -8.27
N LEU A 222 -21.14 1.24 -7.39
CA LEU A 222 -19.74 1.63 -7.68
C LEU A 222 -18.87 0.38 -7.73
N LEU A 223 -17.93 0.36 -8.66
CA LEU A 223 -16.82 -0.59 -8.70
C LEU A 223 -15.53 0.14 -8.30
N VAL A 224 -14.72 -0.50 -7.48
CA VAL A 224 -13.43 0.03 -7.04
C VAL A 224 -12.39 -1.07 -7.09
N SER A 225 -11.24 -0.81 -7.72
CA SER A 225 -10.03 -1.62 -7.57
C SER A 225 -8.95 -0.76 -6.92
N ALA A 226 -8.24 -1.29 -5.93
CA ALA A 226 -7.28 -0.55 -5.13
C ALA A 226 -6.09 -1.43 -4.73
N THR A 227 -4.87 -0.87 -4.77
CA THR A 227 -3.68 -1.47 -4.15
C THR A 227 -3.73 -1.27 -2.64
N ASP A 228 -2.93 -2.00 -1.89
CA ASP A 228 -2.92 -1.98 -0.43
C ASP A 228 -2.53 -0.61 0.15
N GLY A 229 -1.72 0.19 -0.55
CA GLY A 229 -1.43 1.58 -0.20
C GLY A 229 -2.68 2.45 -0.01
N CYS A 230 -3.81 2.09 -0.63
CA CYS A 230 -5.08 2.81 -0.48
C CYS A 230 -5.84 2.44 0.81
N PHE A 231 -5.68 1.23 1.33
CA PHE A 231 -6.50 0.72 2.45
C PHE A 231 -5.68 0.10 3.59
N GLY A 232 -4.44 -0.35 3.34
CA GLY A 232 -3.62 -1.08 4.30
C GLY A 232 -3.25 -0.28 5.56
N TYR A 233 -3.24 1.05 5.46
CA TYR A 233 -2.93 1.96 6.56
C TYR A 233 -4.17 2.50 7.31
N LEU A 234 -5.36 2.05 6.92
CA LEU A 234 -6.60 2.44 7.59
C LEU A 234 -6.90 1.54 8.80
N PRO A 235 -7.57 2.06 9.84
CA PRO A 235 -7.87 1.30 11.05
C PRO A 235 -8.73 0.06 10.82
N SER A 236 -9.56 0.05 9.78
CA SER A 236 -10.46 -1.06 9.45
C SER A 236 -11.00 -0.98 8.02
N PRO A 237 -11.58 -2.07 7.48
CA PRO A 237 -12.27 -2.06 6.18
C PRO A 237 -13.42 -1.05 6.12
N MET A 238 -14.10 -0.77 7.23
CA MET A 238 -15.17 0.24 7.30
C MET A 238 -14.64 1.65 7.04
N HIS A 239 -13.41 1.94 7.45
CA HIS A 239 -12.77 3.22 7.16
C HIS A 239 -12.48 3.40 5.67
N PHE A 240 -12.16 2.32 4.95
CA PHE A 240 -11.98 2.39 3.49
C PHE A 240 -13.31 2.69 2.78
N GLU A 241 -14.40 1.99 3.14
CA GLU A 241 -15.73 2.29 2.62
C GLU A 241 -16.12 3.75 2.91
N HIS A 242 -15.93 4.19 4.16
CA HIS A 242 -16.22 5.55 4.59
C HIS A 242 -15.40 6.58 3.80
N LEU A 243 -14.09 6.36 3.62
CA LEU A 243 -13.20 7.24 2.86
C LEU A 243 -13.73 7.49 1.44
N VAL A 244 -14.07 6.43 0.71
CA VAL A 244 -14.56 6.53 -0.67
C VAL A 244 -15.91 7.24 -0.73
N LEU A 245 -16.86 6.86 0.13
CA LEU A 245 -18.22 7.38 0.10
C LEU A 245 -18.31 8.79 0.69
N ARG A 246 -17.55 9.12 1.72
CA ARG A 246 -17.47 10.47 2.29
C ARG A 246 -16.94 11.48 1.28
N ALA A 247 -15.86 11.08 0.56
CA ALA A 247 -15.32 11.89 -0.52
C ALA A 247 -16.35 12.11 -1.64
N LEU A 248 -17.14 11.08 -2.02
CA LEU A 248 -18.24 11.19 -2.98
C LEU A 248 -19.28 12.22 -2.53
N VAL A 249 -19.81 12.06 -1.31
CA VAL A 249 -20.89 12.92 -0.81
C VAL A 249 -20.46 14.38 -0.70
N GLY A 250 -19.20 14.64 -0.34
CA GLY A 250 -18.61 15.98 -0.27
C GLY A 250 -18.25 16.60 -1.62
N ALA A 251 -18.12 15.81 -2.68
CA ALA A 251 -17.59 16.25 -3.97
C ALA A 251 -18.53 17.21 -4.72
N ARG A 252 -17.95 18.16 -5.46
CA ARG A 252 -18.67 19.05 -6.39
C ARG A 252 -18.51 18.61 -7.85
N SER A 253 -17.51 17.79 -8.14
CA SER A 253 -17.18 17.25 -9.45
C SER A 253 -16.51 15.89 -9.32
N VAL A 254 -16.40 15.14 -10.40
CA VAL A 254 -15.68 13.86 -10.45
C VAL A 254 -14.20 14.04 -10.07
N SER A 255 -13.56 15.09 -10.60
CA SER A 255 -12.18 15.41 -10.22
C SER A 255 -12.04 15.79 -8.74
N GLY A 256 -13.02 16.51 -8.19
CA GLY A 256 -13.05 16.83 -6.76
C GLY A 256 -13.25 15.58 -5.88
N TRP A 257 -14.00 14.59 -6.35
CA TRP A 257 -14.12 13.30 -5.67
C TRP A 257 -12.80 12.54 -5.67
N SER A 258 -12.17 12.41 -6.84
CA SER A 258 -10.85 11.78 -6.97
C SER A 258 -9.81 12.48 -6.08
N GLN A 259 -9.74 13.81 -6.12
CA GLN A 259 -8.77 14.57 -5.32
C GLN A 259 -8.99 14.38 -3.81
N ALA A 260 -10.25 14.40 -3.36
CA ALA A 260 -10.54 14.18 -1.95
C ALA A 260 -10.17 12.79 -1.43
N ILE A 261 -10.24 11.75 -2.28
CA ILE A 261 -9.71 10.43 -1.95
C ILE A 261 -8.19 10.48 -1.87
N GLN A 262 -7.51 11.03 -2.89
CA GLN A 262 -6.06 11.13 -2.94
C GLN A 262 -5.49 11.85 -1.72
N ASP A 263 -6.07 12.99 -1.33
CA ASP A 263 -5.64 13.78 -0.17
C ASP A 263 -5.71 12.95 1.14
N GLN A 264 -6.78 12.15 1.30
CA GLN A 264 -6.93 11.30 2.48
C GLN A 264 -5.97 10.11 2.46
N VAL A 265 -5.75 9.48 1.30
CA VAL A 265 -4.77 8.39 1.15
C VAL A 265 -3.37 8.90 1.44
N VAL A 266 -2.94 10.00 0.84
CA VAL A 266 -1.61 10.59 1.07
C VAL A 266 -1.37 10.94 2.54
N ALA A 267 -2.42 11.35 3.26
CA ALA A 267 -2.30 11.71 4.68
C ALA A 267 -1.97 10.52 5.59
N VAL A 268 -2.23 9.28 5.18
CA VAL A 268 -2.08 8.09 6.02
C VAL A 268 -1.15 7.03 5.42
N THR A 269 -1.02 6.97 4.10
CA THR A 269 -0.27 5.89 3.44
C THR A 269 1.24 6.00 3.70
N GLY A 270 1.85 4.84 3.90
CA GLY A 270 3.31 4.67 3.91
C GLY A 270 3.84 4.02 2.64
N ASP A 271 3.01 3.83 1.60
CA ASP A 271 3.34 3.11 0.38
C ASP A 271 2.84 3.81 -0.89
N ASP A 272 3.18 3.27 -2.05
CA ASP A 272 2.56 3.64 -3.31
C ASP A 272 1.07 3.27 -3.28
N ALA A 273 0.22 4.02 -3.96
CA ALA A 273 -1.22 3.79 -3.91
C ALA A 273 -1.86 4.04 -5.28
N ALA A 274 -2.46 3.01 -5.84
CA ALA A 274 -3.21 3.09 -7.10
C ALA A 274 -4.67 2.68 -6.89
N MET A 275 -5.58 3.43 -7.52
CA MET A 275 -7.01 3.16 -7.45
C MET A 275 -7.69 3.46 -8.77
N SER A 276 -8.69 2.65 -9.11
CA SER A 276 -9.66 2.95 -10.17
C SER A 276 -11.08 2.81 -9.65
N VAL A 277 -11.94 3.74 -10.05
CA VAL A 277 -13.34 3.83 -9.64
C VAL A 277 -14.24 3.98 -10.85
N MET A 278 -15.36 3.27 -10.87
CA MET A 278 -16.38 3.37 -11.90
C MET A 278 -17.77 3.31 -11.28
N ALA A 279 -18.62 4.28 -11.57
CA ALA A 279 -20.02 4.28 -11.19
C ALA A 279 -20.91 3.87 -12.35
N VAL A 280 -21.95 3.11 -12.08
CA VAL A 280 -22.89 2.59 -13.07
C VAL A 280 -24.32 2.93 -12.66
N GLY A 281 -25.10 3.44 -13.59
CA GLY A 281 -26.54 3.58 -13.45
C GLY A 281 -27.04 4.85 -12.80
N ALA A 282 -26.15 5.75 -12.32
CA ALA A 282 -26.54 7.02 -11.70
C ALA A 282 -25.49 8.10 -11.96
N ASP A 283 -25.90 9.35 -12.07
CA ASP A 283 -24.99 10.49 -12.17
C ASP A 283 -24.40 10.86 -10.80
N LEU A 284 -23.41 11.77 -10.78
CA LEU A 284 -22.74 12.18 -9.54
C LEU A 284 -23.72 12.72 -8.48
N GLY A 285 -24.74 13.48 -8.89
CA GLY A 285 -25.74 14.05 -7.98
C GLY A 285 -26.66 12.98 -7.39
N GLU A 286 -27.04 12.00 -8.18
CA GLU A 286 -27.84 10.84 -7.76
C GLU A 286 -27.03 9.94 -6.82
N LEU A 287 -25.77 9.63 -7.16
CA LEU A 287 -24.87 8.85 -6.30
C LEU A 287 -24.72 9.50 -4.92
N LYS A 288 -24.49 10.82 -4.85
CA LYS A 288 -24.40 11.56 -3.59
C LYS A 288 -25.63 11.37 -2.71
N ARG A 289 -26.83 11.50 -3.30
CA ARG A 289 -28.09 11.30 -2.56
C ARG A 289 -28.28 9.86 -2.10
N LEU A 290 -27.87 8.91 -2.94
CA LEU A 290 -28.00 7.48 -2.70
C LEU A 290 -27.11 7.00 -1.54
N TYR A 291 -25.86 7.48 -1.50
CA TYR A 291 -24.87 7.02 -0.51
C TYR A 291 -24.80 7.90 0.76
N ALA A 292 -25.44 9.07 0.81
CA ALA A 292 -25.43 9.92 2.00
C ALA A 292 -25.91 9.19 3.28
N PRO A 293 -27.02 8.43 3.27
CA PRO A 293 -27.44 7.69 4.46
C PRO A 293 -26.42 6.63 4.92
N ARG A 294 -25.72 6.00 3.98
CA ARG A 294 -24.69 5.02 4.30
C ARG A 294 -23.45 5.67 4.95
N VAL A 295 -23.07 6.88 4.50
CA VAL A 295 -22.00 7.66 5.15
C VAL A 295 -22.36 7.98 6.60
N GLU A 296 -23.59 8.44 6.85
CA GLU A 296 -24.06 8.72 8.22
C GLU A 296 -24.05 7.49 9.10
N GLU A 297 -24.48 6.34 8.57
CA GLU A 297 -24.44 5.07 9.27
C GLU A 297 -23.00 4.66 9.61
N LEU A 298 -22.09 4.74 8.65
CA LEU A 298 -20.68 4.41 8.84
C LEU A 298 -20.04 5.30 9.92
N GLU A 299 -20.30 6.62 9.89
CA GLU A 299 -19.81 7.56 10.88
C GLU A 299 -20.34 7.22 12.28
N GLN A 300 -21.63 7.03 12.44
CA GLN A 300 -22.24 6.84 13.74
C GLN A 300 -21.95 5.49 14.37
N GLN A 301 -21.95 4.41 13.58
CA GLN A 301 -21.92 3.05 14.12
C GLN A 301 -20.52 2.42 14.09
N PHE A 302 -19.64 2.86 13.18
CA PHE A 302 -18.39 2.15 12.93
C PHE A 302 -17.15 3.02 13.07
N THR A 303 -17.02 4.15 12.34
CA THR A 303 -15.75 4.87 12.28
C THR A 303 -15.53 5.78 13.49
N THR A 304 -16.52 6.59 13.88
CA THR A 304 -16.39 7.50 15.03
C THR A 304 -16.02 6.78 16.33
N PRO A 305 -16.68 5.66 16.72
CA PRO A 305 -16.29 4.95 17.94
C PRO A 305 -14.86 4.43 17.91
N ILE A 306 -14.36 3.96 16.76
CA ILE A 306 -12.98 3.48 16.61
C ILE A 306 -12.01 4.66 16.71
N ASP A 307 -12.30 5.77 16.02
CA ASP A 307 -11.48 6.97 16.03
C ASP A 307 -11.37 7.63 17.42
N GLU A 308 -12.46 7.60 18.18
CA GLU A 308 -12.46 8.09 19.57
C GLU A 308 -11.56 7.25 20.47
N LEU A 309 -11.63 5.94 20.35
CA LEU A 309 -10.73 5.04 21.08
C LEU A 309 -9.28 5.23 20.63
N GLY A 310 -9.03 5.36 19.33
CA GLY A 310 -7.68 5.61 18.80
C GLY A 310 -7.08 6.90 19.34
N ARG A 311 -7.85 7.98 19.40
CA ARG A 311 -7.42 9.25 20.02
C ARG A 311 -7.12 9.11 21.51
N ALA A 312 -7.94 8.37 22.25
CA ALA A 312 -7.71 8.11 23.67
C ALA A 312 -6.42 7.31 23.90
N VAL A 313 -6.16 6.29 23.09
CA VAL A 313 -4.91 5.51 23.15
C VAL A 313 -3.71 6.43 22.87
N GLN A 314 -3.76 7.23 21.81
CA GLN A 314 -2.67 8.14 21.47
C GLN A 314 -2.38 9.16 22.58
N GLN A 315 -3.42 9.69 23.24
CA GLN A 315 -3.26 10.58 24.39
C GLN A 315 -2.60 9.88 25.58
N ALA A 316 -3.01 8.63 25.85
CA ALA A 316 -2.42 7.85 26.92
C ALA A 316 -0.93 7.51 26.66
N GLU A 317 -0.56 7.21 25.41
CA GLU A 317 0.82 6.96 24.99
C GLU A 317 1.70 8.22 25.14
N GLN A 318 1.18 9.38 24.74
CA GLN A 318 1.89 10.66 24.92
C GLN A 318 2.12 10.97 26.39
N GLU A 319 1.12 10.74 27.24
CA GLU A 319 1.27 10.95 28.67
C GLU A 319 2.28 9.97 29.31
N LEU A 320 2.24 8.70 28.87
CA LEU A 320 3.23 7.70 29.30
C LEU A 320 4.66 8.09 28.91
N GLN A 321 4.85 8.61 27.69
CA GLN A 321 6.16 9.09 27.26
C GLN A 321 6.65 10.28 28.10
N ARG A 322 5.77 11.23 28.42
CA ARG A 322 6.09 12.36 29.31
C ARG A 322 6.50 11.89 30.70
N LEU A 323 5.77 10.94 31.27
CA LEU A 323 6.09 10.38 32.58
C LEU A 323 7.41 9.62 32.56
N ARG A 324 7.71 8.85 31.53
CA ARG A 324 9.00 8.17 31.35
C ARG A 324 10.16 9.17 31.25
N GLN A 325 10.00 10.23 30.45
CA GLN A 325 11.03 11.27 30.35
C GLN A 325 11.26 11.95 31.66
N ARG A 326 10.20 12.34 32.38
CA ARG A 326 10.31 12.92 33.74
C ARG A 326 10.98 11.99 34.72
N GLN A 327 10.67 10.70 34.67
CA GLN A 327 11.35 9.69 35.54
C GLN A 327 12.86 9.66 35.28
N LEU A 328 13.27 9.69 33.99
CA LEU A 328 14.70 9.74 33.64
C LEU A 328 15.37 11.02 34.15
N ASP A 329 14.75 12.18 33.95
CA ASP A 329 15.26 13.48 34.36
C ASP A 329 15.40 13.57 35.87
N ASP A 330 14.37 13.15 36.62
CA ASP A 330 14.37 13.14 38.06
C ASP A 330 15.43 12.13 38.61
N THR A 331 15.54 10.96 37.98
CA THR A 331 16.57 9.96 38.33
C THR A 331 17.98 10.52 38.13
N GLN A 332 18.22 11.18 37.00
CA GLN A 332 19.51 11.80 36.69
C GLN A 332 19.84 12.94 37.70
N ALA A 333 18.86 13.76 38.03
CA ALA A 333 19.03 14.83 39.02
C ALA A 333 19.35 14.28 40.41
N LEU A 334 18.71 13.20 40.82
CA LEU A 334 19.01 12.51 42.07
C LEU A 334 20.39 11.84 42.04
N TRP A 335 20.77 11.24 40.92
CA TRP A 335 22.09 10.66 40.74
C TRP A 335 23.21 11.69 40.89
N VAL A 336 23.12 12.84 40.24
CA VAL A 336 24.10 13.92 40.37
C VAL A 336 24.32 14.31 41.84
N ARG A 337 23.25 14.34 42.64
CA ARG A 337 23.34 14.63 44.07
C ARG A 337 23.98 13.49 44.89
N TYR A 338 23.81 12.26 44.45
CA TYR A 338 24.29 11.05 45.15
C TYR A 338 25.70 10.65 44.73
N GLN A 339 26.09 10.95 43.50
CA GLN A 339 27.30 10.49 42.81
C GLN A 339 28.58 10.80 43.59
N SER A 340 28.71 12.00 44.16
CA SER A 340 29.93 12.43 44.88
C SER A 340 30.27 11.55 46.07
N GLY A 341 29.25 11.01 46.77
CA GLY A 341 29.45 10.05 47.86
C GLY A 341 29.70 8.62 47.37
N TYR A 342 29.01 8.24 46.30
CA TYR A 342 29.10 6.89 45.70
C TYR A 342 30.44 6.65 45.02
N GLU A 343 30.93 7.64 44.27
CA GLU A 343 32.15 7.56 43.50
C GLU A 343 33.39 8.03 44.23
N ARG A 344 33.28 8.25 45.54
CA ARG A 344 34.34 8.80 46.37
C ARG A 344 35.71 8.10 46.22
N TYR A 345 35.72 6.82 45.94
CA TYR A 345 36.93 6.01 45.79
C TYR A 345 37.21 5.59 44.32
N LEU A 346 36.35 5.98 43.38
CA LEU A 346 36.54 5.64 41.94
C LEU A 346 37.48 6.63 41.25
N HIS A 347 37.52 7.86 41.71
CA HIS A 347 38.40 8.91 41.22
C HIS A 347 39.41 9.27 42.28
N ALA A 348 40.47 8.50 42.35
CA ALA A 348 41.66 8.96 43.11
C ALA A 348 42.17 10.23 42.40
N PRO A 349 42.44 11.33 43.15
CA PRO A 349 43.11 12.48 42.53
C PRO A 349 44.43 12.00 41.92
N PRO A 350 44.82 12.50 40.74
CA PRO A 350 46.12 12.15 40.16
C PRO A 350 47.20 12.45 41.17
N GLU A 351 48.14 11.50 41.35
CA GLU A 351 49.28 11.74 42.23
C GLU A 351 49.95 13.01 41.74
N PRO A 352 50.34 13.94 42.66
CA PRO A 352 51.06 15.15 42.25
C PRO A 352 52.32 14.69 41.53
N GLU A 353 52.48 15.15 40.28
CA GLU A 353 53.73 14.95 39.54
C GLU A 353 54.86 15.47 40.43
N GLN A 354 55.77 14.59 40.81
CA GLN A 354 56.99 14.98 41.46
C GLN A 354 57.78 15.81 40.42
N GLU A 355 57.90 17.11 40.64
CA GLU A 355 58.83 17.97 39.89
C GLU A 355 60.24 17.36 40.07
N GLU A 356 60.69 16.61 39.07
CA GLU A 356 62.09 16.29 38.92
C GLU A 356 62.84 17.60 38.70
N GLU A 357 63.63 18.05 39.68
CA GLU A 357 64.60 19.09 39.54
C GLU A 357 65.55 18.76 38.37
N ALA A 358 65.26 19.30 37.19
CA ALA A 358 66.17 19.22 36.04
C ALA A 358 67.35 20.18 36.28
N GLY A 359 68.45 19.57 36.60
CA GLY A 359 69.74 20.22 36.61
C GLY A 359 70.12 20.83 35.23
N ASP A 360 70.62 22.02 35.33
CA ASP A 360 71.24 22.82 34.31
C ASP A 360 72.15 22.02 33.33
N ALA A 361 71.83 22.08 32.02
CA ALA A 361 72.83 21.89 30.95
C ALA A 361 72.49 22.74 29.73
N VAL A 362 73.19 23.81 29.64
CA VAL A 362 73.34 24.65 28.45
C VAL A 362 73.92 23.81 27.30
N LEU A 363 73.43 23.95 26.09
CA LEU A 363 74.16 24.03 24.85
C LEU A 363 73.25 24.35 23.60
N ASP A 364 73.74 25.34 22.91
CA ASP A 364 73.39 25.93 21.61
C ASP A 364 72.89 25.03 20.50
N GLY A 365 72.01 25.58 19.65
CA GLY A 365 71.70 25.02 18.34
C GLY A 365 70.51 25.66 17.65
N GLU A 366 70.75 26.39 16.59
CA GLU A 366 69.85 27.23 15.76
C GLU A 366 68.63 26.60 15.13
N PRO A 367 67.74 27.40 14.50
CA PRO A 367 66.34 27.09 14.25
C PRO A 367 66.07 26.47 12.89
N GLY A 368 65.20 25.42 12.88
CA GLY A 368 64.64 24.82 11.69
C GLY A 368 63.16 25.13 11.52
N THR A 369 62.85 25.76 10.44
CA THR A 369 61.50 26.07 9.95
C THR A 369 60.71 24.83 9.63
N GLY A 370 59.53 24.69 10.20
CA GLY A 370 58.56 23.61 9.87
C GLY A 370 57.13 24.03 10.18
N GLU A 371 56.35 24.16 9.13
CA GLU A 371 54.94 24.54 9.13
C GLU A 371 54.05 23.60 9.94
N PRO A 372 52.94 24.10 10.52
CA PRO A 372 52.05 23.28 11.29
C PRO A 372 51.06 22.52 10.38
N ARG A 373 51.04 21.20 10.48
CA ARG A 373 49.98 20.35 9.93
C ARG A 373 48.76 20.41 10.84
N THR A 374 47.67 20.89 10.28
CA THR A 374 46.34 20.83 10.86
C THR A 374 45.87 19.38 10.92
N ALA A 375 45.55 18.90 12.10
CA ALA A 375 44.86 17.62 12.33
C ALA A 375 43.36 17.87 12.39
N GLU A 376 42.62 17.26 11.49
CA GLU A 376 41.15 17.17 11.55
C GLU A 376 40.71 16.18 12.66
N PRO A 377 39.62 16.48 13.38
CA PRO A 377 39.08 15.53 14.37
C PRO A 377 38.23 14.47 13.68
N ARG A 378 38.57 13.21 13.86
CA ARG A 378 37.73 12.07 13.54
C ARG A 378 36.44 12.07 14.40
N ALA A 379 35.31 12.07 13.74
CA ALA A 379 34.00 11.82 14.36
C ALA A 379 33.93 10.37 14.89
N ALA A 380 33.58 10.24 16.17
CA ALA A 380 33.27 8.96 16.78
C ALA A 380 31.81 8.58 16.44
N GLU A 381 31.62 7.48 15.73
CA GLU A 381 30.32 6.83 15.53
C GLU A 381 29.83 6.26 16.87
N ALA A 382 28.73 6.83 17.36
CA ALA A 382 28.01 6.27 18.53
C ALA A 382 27.08 5.15 18.04
N SER A 383 27.41 3.92 18.37
CA SER A 383 26.55 2.75 18.22
C SER A 383 25.36 2.87 19.18
N ALA A 384 24.14 2.83 18.65
CA ALA A 384 22.91 2.74 19.43
C ALA A 384 22.77 1.34 20.06
N PRO A 385 22.28 1.21 21.29
CA PRO A 385 22.02 -0.10 21.90
C PRO A 385 20.71 -0.71 21.38
N VAL A 386 20.78 -1.97 21.01
CA VAL A 386 19.65 -2.88 20.71
C VAL A 386 18.83 -3.10 21.98
N PRO A 387 17.50 -3.00 21.96
CA PRO A 387 16.69 -3.33 23.12
C PRO A 387 16.58 -4.86 23.31
N ASP A 388 16.90 -5.31 24.52
CA ASP A 388 16.74 -6.66 25.01
C ASP A 388 15.28 -7.15 24.92
N GLN A 389 15.09 -8.32 24.34
CA GLN A 389 13.82 -9.04 24.32
C GLN A 389 13.51 -9.57 25.72
N VAL A 390 12.35 -9.19 26.23
CA VAL A 390 11.77 -9.77 27.46
C VAL A 390 11.16 -11.13 27.10
N PRO A 391 11.50 -12.24 27.77
CA PRO A 391 10.89 -13.53 27.48
C PRO A 391 9.46 -13.57 28.07
N THR A 392 8.49 -13.90 27.23
CA THR A 392 7.11 -14.20 27.62
C THR A 392 7.07 -15.53 28.36
N ARG A 393 6.59 -15.45 29.60
CA ARG A 393 6.28 -16.58 30.48
C ARG A 393 4.86 -17.03 30.17
N ASP A 394 4.71 -18.14 29.46
CA ASP A 394 3.47 -18.91 29.44
C ASP A 394 3.80 -20.40 29.32
N GLU A 395 3.97 -21.04 30.47
CA GLU A 395 3.77 -22.45 30.68
C GLU A 395 3.28 -22.60 32.12
N ALA A 396 1.97 -22.79 32.30
CA ALA A 396 1.37 -23.65 33.32
C ALA A 396 -0.14 -23.54 33.32
N ARG A 397 -0.75 -24.63 32.90
CA ARG A 397 -1.94 -25.32 33.45
C ARG A 397 -3.04 -25.63 32.44
N SER A 398 -3.10 -26.94 32.34
CA SER A 398 -4.24 -27.88 32.14
C SER A 398 -4.72 -28.08 30.76
#